data_c5e67697c31f189230324d3166ec4b77
#
_entry.id   c5e67697c31f189230324d3166ec4b77
#
_cell.length_a   1.000
_cell.length_b   1.000
_cell.length_c   1.000
_cell.angle_alpha   90.00
_cell.angle_beta   90.00
_cell.angle_gamma   90.00
#
_symmetry.space_group_name_H-M   'P 1'
#
loop_
_entity.id
_entity.type
_entity.pdbx_description
1 polymer ?
#
loop_
_entity_poly.entity_id
_entity_poly.type
_entity_poly.pdbx_seq_one_letter_code
_entity_poly.pdbx_strand_id
1 'polypeptide(L)'
;LRSDPRLTPPPAVRAQHAPGPTRSPPVALRVVGDVAAGDAGPAGLDAGLGPGEAVRIMTGAPVPPGADSVVPVERTSTGRFTPGAAGSGPTTVAVHDAARTHVRPRGEDVRRGDVVVAAGTVLTARHVSVAASAGHAAVRVHRAPRVAVLSTGSELVAPGATPGPGRLPAASAVRLAA
;
A
#
# COMPACT_ATOMS: atom_id res chain seq x y z
N LEU A 1 -3.70 8.46 10.55
CA LEU A 1 -4.51 8.36 9.33
C LEU A 1 -5.86 7.79 9.73
N ARG A 2 -6.92 8.61 9.66
CA ARG A 2 -8.29 8.12 9.84
C ARG A 2 -8.70 7.39 8.55
N SER A 3 -9.17 6.15 8.66
CA SER A 3 -9.75 5.39 7.57
C SER A 3 -10.96 6.15 7.00
N ASP A 4 -10.97 6.36 5.68
CA ASP A 4 -12.14 6.91 4.99
C ASP A 4 -13.28 5.88 5.04
N PRO A 5 -14.43 6.21 5.63
CA PRO A 5 -15.56 5.28 5.73
C PRO A 5 -16.21 4.92 4.38
N ARG A 6 -15.70 5.45 3.26
CA ARG A 6 -16.17 5.16 1.90
C ARG A 6 -15.42 4.04 1.21
N LEU A 7 -14.31 3.56 1.79
CA LEU A 7 -13.58 2.41 1.23
C LEU A 7 -14.25 1.12 1.69
N THR A 8 -15.16 0.63 0.87
CA THR A 8 -15.88 -0.63 1.11
C THR A 8 -15.00 -1.80 0.64
N PRO A 9 -14.68 -2.78 1.50
CA PRO A 9 -13.85 -3.91 1.09
C PRO A 9 -14.64 -4.94 0.28
N PRO A 10 -13.99 -5.59 -0.68
CA PRO A 10 -14.59 -6.68 -1.46
C PRO A 10 -14.66 -7.99 -0.66
N PRO A 11 -15.64 -8.87 -0.93
CA PRO A 11 -15.63 -10.24 -0.41
C PRO A 11 -14.62 -11.10 -1.17
N ALA A 12 -13.87 -11.95 -0.44
CA ALA A 12 -13.14 -13.06 -1.03
C ALA A 12 -14.10 -14.23 -1.22
N VAL A 13 -14.07 -14.84 -2.40
CA VAL A 13 -14.98 -15.92 -2.77
C VAL A 13 -14.21 -17.09 -3.37
N ARG A 14 -14.63 -18.31 -3.06
CA ARG A 14 -14.25 -19.48 -3.82
C ARG A 14 -15.33 -19.77 -4.85
N ALA A 15 -15.15 -19.29 -6.07
CA ALA A 15 -16.00 -19.62 -7.21
C ALA A 15 -15.37 -20.79 -7.98
N GLN A 16 -15.85 -22.02 -7.74
CA GLN A 16 -15.56 -23.10 -8.66
C GLN A 16 -16.38 -22.86 -9.94
N HIS A 17 -15.68 -22.59 -11.05
CA HIS A 17 -16.21 -22.43 -12.40
C HIS A 17 -17.11 -21.18 -12.60
N ALA A 18 -16.49 -20.04 -12.87
CA ALA A 18 -17.12 -19.04 -13.69
C ALA A 18 -16.85 -19.35 -15.16
N PRO A 19 -17.84 -19.68 -15.99
CA PRO A 19 -17.67 -19.67 -17.43
C PRO A 19 -17.35 -18.23 -17.86
N GLY A 20 -16.59 -18.07 -18.94
CA GLY A 20 -16.17 -16.78 -19.50
C GLY A 20 -17.31 -15.76 -19.70
N PRO A 21 -17.08 -14.61 -20.37
CA PRO A 21 -17.88 -13.40 -20.29
C PRO A 21 -19.26 -13.47 -20.95
N THR A 22 -20.05 -14.45 -20.60
CA THR A 22 -21.48 -14.54 -20.87
C THR A 22 -22.24 -14.28 -19.58
N ARG A 23 -23.31 -13.50 -19.63
CA ARG A 23 -24.25 -13.21 -18.53
C ARG A 23 -24.73 -14.52 -17.87
N SER A 24 -23.88 -15.10 -17.05
CA SER A 24 -24.26 -16.24 -16.21
C SER A 24 -25.16 -15.75 -15.07
N PRO A 25 -26.15 -16.52 -14.65
CA PRO A 25 -26.95 -16.17 -13.49
C PRO A 25 -26.03 -15.97 -12.27
N PRO A 26 -26.41 -15.08 -11.34
CA PRO A 26 -25.59 -14.84 -10.15
C PRO A 26 -25.43 -16.14 -9.33
N VAL A 27 -24.23 -16.39 -8.85
CA VAL A 27 -23.94 -17.55 -8.01
C VAL A 27 -24.19 -17.17 -6.55
N ALA A 28 -25.06 -17.87 -5.88
CA ALA A 28 -25.30 -17.69 -4.45
C ALA A 28 -24.23 -18.43 -3.64
N LEU A 29 -23.59 -17.73 -2.72
CA LEU A 29 -22.52 -18.25 -1.87
C LEU A 29 -22.87 -18.04 -0.40
N ARG A 30 -22.57 -19.02 0.43
CA ARG A 30 -22.78 -18.94 1.88
C ARG A 30 -21.65 -18.12 2.52
N VAL A 31 -21.99 -17.07 3.24
CA VAL A 31 -21.01 -16.26 3.97
C VAL A 31 -20.69 -16.94 5.31
N VAL A 32 -19.44 -17.32 5.48
CA VAL A 32 -18.97 -18.08 6.66
C VAL A 32 -18.17 -17.25 7.66
N GLY A 33 -17.85 -16.00 7.34
CA GLY A 33 -17.13 -15.14 8.28
C GLY A 33 -16.68 -13.81 7.69
N ASP A 34 -15.96 -13.06 8.51
CA ASP A 34 -15.38 -11.75 8.20
C ASP A 34 -13.88 -11.76 8.55
N VAL A 35 -13.05 -11.08 7.74
CA VAL A 35 -11.61 -10.90 8.00
C VAL A 35 -11.28 -9.41 7.92
N ALA A 36 -10.91 -8.82 9.04
CA ALA A 36 -10.45 -7.44 9.09
C ALA A 36 -8.98 -7.32 8.69
N ALA A 37 -8.57 -6.10 8.32
CA ALA A 37 -7.17 -5.81 8.10
C ALA A 37 -6.37 -6.00 9.41
N GLY A 38 -5.30 -6.79 9.32
CA GLY A 38 -4.47 -7.14 10.48
C GLY A 38 -4.90 -8.41 11.21
N ASP A 39 -6.06 -8.98 10.89
CA ASP A 39 -6.47 -10.29 11.43
C ASP A 39 -5.65 -11.42 10.80
N ALA A 40 -5.42 -12.48 11.57
CA ALA A 40 -4.77 -13.71 11.07
C ALA A 40 -5.71 -14.56 10.20
N GLY A 41 -6.99 -14.21 10.14
CA GLY A 41 -8.07 -14.94 9.49
C GLY A 41 -9.20 -15.25 10.48
N PRO A 42 -10.40 -15.59 10.01
CA PRO A 42 -11.50 -15.93 10.90
C PRO A 42 -11.21 -17.25 11.60
N ALA A 43 -11.50 -17.29 12.90
CA ALA A 43 -11.44 -18.51 13.68
C ALA A 43 -12.33 -19.60 13.03
N GLY A 44 -11.78 -20.77 12.81
CA GLY A 44 -12.49 -21.88 12.18
C GLY A 44 -12.31 -22.02 10.66
N LEU A 45 -11.57 -21.11 10.01
CA LEU A 45 -11.18 -21.25 8.59
C LEU A 45 -9.76 -21.79 8.38
N ASP A 46 -9.20 -22.45 9.39
CA ASP A 46 -7.89 -23.12 9.28
C ASP A 46 -7.87 -24.18 8.15
N ALA A 47 -9.03 -24.79 7.89
CA ALA A 47 -9.22 -25.72 6.78
C ALA A 47 -9.44 -25.02 5.41
N GLY A 48 -9.55 -23.69 5.40
CA GLY A 48 -9.85 -22.89 4.21
C GLY A 48 -11.33 -22.87 3.83
N LEU A 49 -11.63 -22.09 2.78
CA LEU A 49 -12.97 -21.99 2.21
C LEU A 49 -13.34 -23.24 1.42
N GLY A 50 -14.54 -23.77 1.67
CA GLY A 50 -15.15 -24.83 0.88
C GLY A 50 -15.82 -24.32 -0.41
N PRO A 51 -16.22 -25.23 -1.30
CA PRO A 51 -17.02 -24.89 -2.47
C PRO A 51 -18.35 -24.23 -2.07
N GLY A 52 -18.75 -23.15 -2.76
CA GLY A 52 -20.00 -22.45 -2.48
C GLY A 52 -19.95 -21.54 -1.25
N GLU A 53 -18.79 -21.34 -0.67
CA GLU A 53 -18.57 -20.46 0.47
C GLU A 53 -17.91 -19.13 0.08
N ALA A 54 -18.19 -18.12 0.88
CA ALA A 54 -17.58 -16.80 0.80
C ALA A 54 -17.22 -16.29 2.19
N VAL A 55 -16.21 -15.44 2.24
CA VAL A 55 -15.85 -14.68 3.43
C VAL A 55 -15.80 -13.21 3.04
N ARG A 56 -16.25 -12.33 3.90
CA ARG A 56 -16.09 -10.89 3.71
C ARG A 56 -14.71 -10.49 4.20
N ILE A 57 -13.90 -9.87 3.33
CA ILE A 57 -12.55 -9.41 3.69
C ILE A 57 -12.42 -7.91 3.50
N MET A 58 -11.60 -7.28 4.33
CA MET A 58 -11.24 -5.87 4.18
C MET A 58 -9.98 -5.71 3.31
N THR A 59 -9.83 -4.57 2.67
CA THR A 59 -8.59 -4.20 1.99
C THR A 59 -7.41 -4.31 2.95
N GLY A 60 -6.36 -5.03 2.54
CA GLY A 60 -5.20 -5.33 3.39
C GLY A 60 -5.35 -6.56 4.29
N ALA A 61 -6.53 -7.20 4.30
CA ALA A 61 -6.70 -8.49 4.97
C ALA A 61 -6.05 -9.63 4.17
N PRO A 62 -5.55 -10.69 4.83
CA PRO A 62 -5.07 -11.87 4.15
C PRO A 62 -6.21 -12.59 3.43
N VAL A 63 -5.94 -13.07 2.23
CA VAL A 63 -6.89 -13.90 1.48
C VAL A 63 -6.92 -15.28 2.16
N PRO A 64 -8.10 -15.78 2.59
CA PRO A 64 -8.19 -17.07 3.26
C PRO A 64 -7.73 -18.23 2.36
N PRO A 65 -7.15 -19.30 2.92
CA PRO A 65 -6.86 -20.50 2.18
C PRO A 65 -8.10 -21.02 1.44
N GLY A 66 -7.92 -21.55 0.23
CA GLY A 66 -9.04 -22.05 -0.58
C GLY A 66 -9.84 -21.00 -1.34
N ALA A 67 -9.65 -19.71 -1.07
CA ALA A 67 -10.21 -18.64 -1.93
C ALA A 67 -9.44 -18.59 -3.25
N ASP A 68 -10.15 -18.55 -4.35
CA ASP A 68 -9.62 -18.45 -5.72
C ASP A 68 -9.91 -17.10 -6.38
N SER A 69 -10.80 -16.31 -5.80
CA SER A 69 -11.19 -15.01 -6.32
C SER A 69 -11.55 -14.03 -5.22
N VAL A 70 -11.40 -12.75 -5.50
CA VAL A 70 -11.93 -11.65 -4.67
C VAL A 70 -12.85 -10.81 -5.55
N VAL A 71 -14.09 -10.65 -5.11
CA VAL A 71 -15.12 -9.91 -5.87
C VAL A 71 -15.44 -8.62 -5.15
N PRO A 72 -15.34 -7.45 -5.83
CA PRO A 72 -15.76 -6.18 -5.26
C PRO A 72 -17.21 -6.24 -4.77
N VAL A 73 -17.49 -5.66 -3.61
CA VAL A 73 -18.82 -5.71 -2.98
C VAL A 73 -19.91 -5.09 -3.87
N GLU A 74 -19.56 -4.14 -4.71
CA GLU A 74 -20.46 -3.49 -5.67
C GLU A 74 -20.98 -4.47 -6.75
N ARG A 75 -20.29 -5.60 -6.93
CA ARG A 75 -20.66 -6.69 -7.85
C ARG A 75 -21.36 -7.84 -7.13
N THR A 76 -21.87 -7.59 -5.95
CA THR A 76 -22.62 -8.58 -5.15
C THR A 76 -24.04 -8.07 -4.88
N SER A 77 -24.92 -8.97 -4.46
CA SER A 77 -26.31 -8.62 -4.11
C SER A 77 -26.43 -7.65 -2.93
N THR A 78 -25.39 -7.53 -2.11
CA THR A 78 -25.38 -6.58 -0.99
C THR A 78 -25.05 -5.16 -1.40
N GLY A 79 -24.29 -4.96 -2.48
CA GLY A 79 -23.91 -3.66 -3.05
C GLY A 79 -23.13 -2.74 -2.12
N ARG A 80 -23.03 -3.08 -0.84
CA ARG A 80 -22.30 -2.35 0.19
C ARG A 80 -21.83 -3.28 1.30
N PHE A 81 -20.75 -2.91 1.94
CA PHE A 81 -20.31 -3.53 3.18
C PHE A 81 -20.93 -2.78 4.36
N THR A 82 -21.60 -3.48 5.25
CA THR A 82 -22.05 -2.93 6.53
C THR A 82 -21.13 -3.50 7.59
N PRO A 83 -20.25 -2.69 8.22
CA PRO A 83 -19.48 -3.14 9.36
C PRO A 83 -20.47 -3.47 10.48
N GLY A 84 -20.52 -4.67 10.91
CA GLY A 84 -21.32 -5.13 12.04
C GLY A 84 -20.50 -6.04 12.91
N ALA A 85 -20.99 -6.32 14.11
CA ALA A 85 -20.41 -7.39 14.91
C ALA A 85 -20.32 -8.67 14.05
N ALA A 86 -19.25 -9.42 14.20
CA ALA A 86 -19.07 -10.69 13.49
C ALA A 86 -20.37 -11.51 13.54
N GLY A 87 -20.91 -11.85 12.39
CA GLY A 87 -22.17 -12.60 12.29
C GLY A 87 -23.44 -11.77 12.04
N SER A 88 -23.40 -10.44 12.00
CA SER A 88 -24.62 -9.60 11.81
C SER A 88 -24.96 -9.27 10.36
N GLY A 89 -24.19 -9.74 9.38
CA GLY A 89 -24.46 -9.52 7.95
C GLY A 89 -25.26 -10.66 7.30
N PRO A 90 -25.63 -10.51 6.02
CA PRO A 90 -26.33 -11.56 5.30
C PRO A 90 -25.54 -12.87 5.29
N THR A 91 -26.19 -13.97 5.54
CA THR A 91 -25.60 -15.33 5.54
C THR A 91 -25.37 -15.86 4.13
N THR A 92 -25.93 -15.21 3.11
CA THR A 92 -25.79 -15.56 1.70
C THR A 92 -25.56 -14.31 0.87
N VAL A 93 -24.65 -14.39 -0.08
CA VAL A 93 -24.36 -13.33 -1.05
C VAL A 93 -24.46 -13.88 -2.46
N ALA A 94 -25.12 -13.17 -3.36
CA ALA A 94 -25.10 -13.51 -4.79
C ALA A 94 -24.00 -12.69 -5.48
N VAL A 95 -23.14 -13.38 -6.24
CA VAL A 95 -22.04 -12.81 -6.99
C VAL A 95 -22.39 -12.78 -8.46
N HIS A 96 -22.33 -11.60 -9.09
CA HIS A 96 -22.74 -11.39 -10.47
C HIS A 96 -21.63 -11.59 -11.51
N ASP A 97 -20.37 -11.47 -11.11
CA ASP A 97 -19.23 -11.61 -12.00
C ASP A 97 -17.96 -11.92 -11.19
N ALA A 98 -17.51 -13.14 -11.28
CA ALA A 98 -16.27 -13.61 -10.64
C ALA A 98 -15.08 -13.69 -11.62
N ALA A 99 -15.20 -13.11 -12.82
CA ALA A 99 -14.24 -13.30 -13.93
C ALA A 99 -12.85 -12.68 -13.71
N ARG A 100 -12.65 -11.90 -12.66
CA ARG A 100 -11.33 -11.33 -12.32
C ARG A 100 -10.92 -11.74 -10.91
N THR A 101 -9.82 -12.45 -10.83
CA THR A 101 -9.13 -12.69 -9.57
C THR A 101 -8.45 -11.39 -9.14
N HIS A 102 -8.95 -10.75 -8.08
CA HIS A 102 -8.24 -9.64 -7.43
C HIS A 102 -7.30 -10.17 -6.33
N VAL A 103 -6.78 -11.37 -6.52
CA VAL A 103 -5.81 -12.01 -5.63
C VAL A 103 -4.42 -11.72 -6.16
N ARG A 104 -3.61 -11.04 -5.35
CA ARG A 104 -2.21 -10.78 -5.67
C ARG A 104 -1.35 -11.95 -5.18
N PRO A 105 -0.65 -12.65 -6.06
CA PRO A 105 0.23 -13.74 -5.66
C PRO A 105 1.45 -13.19 -4.91
N ARG A 106 1.98 -14.01 -4.00
CA ARG A 106 3.21 -13.67 -3.29
C ARG A 106 4.37 -13.47 -4.27
N GLY A 107 5.06 -12.34 -4.16
CA GLY A 107 6.18 -12.00 -5.03
C GLY A 107 5.76 -11.41 -6.38
N GLU A 108 4.52 -10.93 -6.51
CA GLU A 108 4.06 -10.23 -7.71
C GLU A 108 4.83 -8.92 -7.92
N ASP A 109 4.99 -8.12 -6.88
CA ASP A 109 5.73 -6.85 -6.97
C ASP A 109 7.23 -7.03 -6.83
N VAL A 110 7.65 -7.78 -5.80
CA VAL A 110 9.07 -7.98 -5.44
C VAL A 110 9.25 -9.40 -4.91
N ARG A 111 10.20 -10.12 -5.46
CA ARG A 111 10.59 -11.46 -5.01
C ARG A 111 11.77 -11.38 -4.05
N ARG A 112 11.90 -12.40 -3.22
CA ARG A 112 13.08 -12.52 -2.35
C ARG A 112 14.34 -12.65 -3.21
N GLY A 113 15.30 -11.75 -2.97
CA GLY A 113 16.56 -11.69 -3.74
C GLY A 113 16.57 -10.65 -4.85
N ASP A 114 15.43 -10.04 -5.19
CA ASP A 114 15.39 -8.96 -6.17
C ASP A 114 16.12 -7.72 -5.64
N VAL A 115 16.86 -7.06 -6.53
CA VAL A 115 17.53 -5.80 -6.22
C VAL A 115 16.54 -4.66 -6.45
N VAL A 116 15.94 -4.14 -5.38
CA VAL A 116 14.96 -3.05 -5.45
C VAL A 116 15.60 -1.66 -5.60
N VAL A 117 16.84 -1.50 -5.12
CA VAL A 117 17.65 -0.29 -5.30
C VAL A 117 19.10 -0.72 -5.50
N ALA A 118 19.68 -0.38 -6.64
CA ALA A 118 21.06 -0.74 -6.95
C ALA A 118 22.06 0.07 -6.11
N ALA A 119 23.24 -0.50 -5.85
CA ALA A 119 24.34 0.23 -5.24
C ALA A 119 24.77 1.41 -6.12
N GLY A 120 25.13 2.54 -5.50
CA GLY A 120 25.48 3.77 -6.21
C GLY A 120 24.29 4.65 -6.64
N THR A 121 23.06 4.20 -6.40
CA THR A 121 21.87 5.00 -6.69
C THR A 121 21.77 6.22 -5.76
N VAL A 122 21.51 7.40 -6.32
CA VAL A 122 21.15 8.57 -5.52
C VAL A 122 19.73 8.39 -5.00
N LEU A 123 19.60 8.28 -3.68
CA LEU A 123 18.32 8.00 -3.04
C LEU A 123 17.38 9.21 -3.13
N THR A 124 16.16 8.92 -3.57
CA THR A 124 15.01 9.83 -3.52
C THR A 124 13.97 9.28 -2.55
N ALA A 125 12.93 10.06 -2.22
CA ALA A 125 11.82 9.60 -1.39
C ALA A 125 11.15 8.32 -1.95
N ARG A 126 11.12 8.12 -3.26
CA ARG A 126 10.59 6.90 -3.90
C ARG A 126 11.42 5.67 -3.56
N HIS A 127 12.77 5.79 -3.61
CA HIS A 127 13.67 4.68 -3.25
C HIS A 127 13.54 4.32 -1.77
N VAL A 128 13.37 5.32 -0.90
CA VAL A 128 13.14 5.10 0.54
C VAL A 128 11.81 4.35 0.76
N SER A 129 10.75 4.75 0.05
CA SER A 129 9.43 4.09 0.11
C SER A 129 9.52 2.62 -0.34
N VAL A 130 10.20 2.35 -1.45
CA VAL A 130 10.39 0.97 -1.95
C VAL A 130 11.18 0.13 -0.96
N ALA A 131 12.25 0.66 -0.39
CA ALA A 131 13.04 -0.03 0.63
C ALA A 131 12.19 -0.37 1.86
N ALA A 132 11.39 0.59 2.34
CA ALA A 132 10.47 0.38 3.46
C ALA A 132 9.41 -0.69 3.15
N SER A 133 8.81 -0.66 1.96
CA SER A 133 7.84 -1.68 1.50
C SER A 133 8.46 -3.07 1.40
N ALA A 134 9.75 -3.16 1.11
CA ALA A 134 10.52 -4.40 1.11
C ALA A 134 10.98 -4.85 2.52
N GLY A 135 10.55 -4.14 3.59
CA GLY A 135 10.85 -4.48 4.98
C GLY A 135 12.18 -3.95 5.51
N HIS A 136 12.86 -3.04 4.82
CA HIS A 136 14.10 -2.46 5.27
C HIS A 136 13.85 -1.21 6.12
N ALA A 137 14.15 -1.28 7.42
CA ALA A 137 14.07 -0.13 8.34
C ALA A 137 15.21 0.88 8.16
N ALA A 138 16.34 0.44 7.58
CA ALA A 138 17.50 1.28 7.34
C ALA A 138 18.25 0.81 6.10
N VAL A 139 18.92 1.74 5.43
CA VAL A 139 19.82 1.48 4.29
C VAL A 139 21.17 2.13 4.55
N ARG A 140 22.25 1.48 4.12
CA ARG A 140 23.59 2.05 4.20
C ARG A 140 23.81 3.01 3.04
N VAL A 141 24.23 4.23 3.34
CA VAL A 141 24.49 5.27 2.37
C VAL A 141 25.87 5.91 2.60
N HIS A 142 26.42 6.54 1.58
CA HIS A 142 27.60 7.38 1.75
C HIS A 142 27.24 8.58 2.62
N ARG A 143 28.16 8.98 3.49
CA ARG A 143 28.02 10.21 4.29
C ARG A 143 27.97 11.41 3.33
N ALA A 144 27.05 12.33 3.57
CA ALA A 144 27.07 13.61 2.89
C ALA A 144 28.41 14.33 3.19
N PRO A 145 29.07 14.89 2.17
CA PRO A 145 30.30 15.65 2.39
C PRO A 145 30.03 16.87 3.27
N ARG A 146 30.97 17.17 4.15
CA ARG A 146 30.95 18.45 4.88
C ARG A 146 31.70 19.47 4.03
N VAL A 147 31.01 20.52 3.62
CA VAL A 147 31.60 21.59 2.81
C VAL A 147 31.74 22.84 3.69
N ALA A 148 32.93 23.45 3.71
CA ALA A 148 33.16 24.74 4.29
C ALA A 148 33.23 25.78 3.18
N VAL A 149 32.47 26.83 3.27
CA VAL A 149 32.53 27.97 2.35
C VAL A 149 33.27 29.10 3.05
N LEU A 150 34.39 29.48 2.47
CA LEU A 150 35.25 30.54 2.98
C LEU A 150 35.18 31.73 2.01
N SER A 151 34.80 32.91 2.51
CA SER A 151 34.90 34.18 1.78
C SER A 151 36.11 34.93 2.27
N THR A 152 36.98 35.32 1.34
CA THR A 152 38.18 36.09 1.62
C THR A 152 38.10 37.40 0.84
N GLY A 153 38.52 38.48 1.47
CA GLY A 153 38.56 39.83 0.88
C GLY A 153 38.41 40.86 1.97
N SER A 154 39.33 41.82 2.03
CA SER A 154 39.29 42.92 3.00
C SER A 154 38.11 43.87 2.74
N GLU A 155 37.55 43.85 1.54
CA GLU A 155 36.38 44.60 1.13
C GLU A 155 35.05 43.98 1.66
N LEU A 156 35.04 42.71 2.08
CA LEU A 156 33.84 41.99 2.42
C LEU A 156 33.37 42.28 3.85
N VAL A 157 32.07 42.51 4.00
CA VAL A 157 31.39 42.61 5.30
C VAL A 157 30.31 41.54 5.43
N ALA A 158 29.94 41.19 6.63
CA ALA A 158 28.87 40.21 6.87
C ALA A 158 27.55 40.70 6.26
N PRO A 159 26.71 39.80 5.75
CA PRO A 159 25.37 40.15 5.31
C PRO A 159 24.56 40.81 6.43
N GLY A 160 23.89 41.91 6.10
CA GLY A 160 23.15 42.73 7.09
C GLY A 160 23.97 43.79 7.80
N ALA A 161 25.28 43.80 7.71
CA ALA A 161 26.10 44.91 8.17
C ALA A 161 26.04 46.07 7.18
N THR A 162 26.08 47.33 7.69
CA THR A 162 26.16 48.52 6.83
C THR A 162 27.55 48.61 6.23
N PRO A 163 27.73 48.58 4.89
CA PRO A 163 29.04 48.70 4.26
C PRO A 163 29.59 50.11 4.41
N GLY A 164 30.80 50.26 4.88
CA GLY A 164 31.54 51.52 4.79
C GLY A 164 32.11 51.74 3.39
N PRO A 165 32.81 52.89 3.15
CA PRO A 165 33.46 53.16 1.86
C PRO A 165 34.39 52.01 1.45
N GLY A 166 34.27 51.52 0.19
CA GLY A 166 35.07 50.43 -0.33
C GLY A 166 34.72 49.03 0.21
N ARG A 167 33.56 48.84 0.88
CA ARG A 167 33.09 47.58 1.42
C ARG A 167 31.89 47.04 0.69
N LEU A 168 31.78 45.71 0.58
CA LEU A 168 30.69 44.99 -0.09
C LEU A 168 30.16 43.86 0.82
N PRO A 169 28.84 43.59 0.81
CA PRO A 169 28.29 42.44 1.50
C PRO A 169 28.78 41.08 0.91
N ALA A 170 29.13 40.13 1.74
CA ALA A 170 29.60 38.80 1.33
C ALA A 170 28.43 37.91 0.86
N ALA A 171 27.78 38.26 -0.25
CA ALA A 171 26.61 37.55 -0.78
C ALA A 171 26.95 36.19 -1.40
N SER A 172 28.16 36.03 -1.96
CA SER A 172 28.56 34.78 -2.62
C SER A 172 28.63 33.56 -1.69
N ALA A 173 29.08 33.76 -0.44
CA ALA A 173 29.11 32.70 0.55
C ALA A 173 27.72 32.19 0.91
N VAL A 174 26.74 33.11 1.04
CA VAL A 174 25.34 32.75 1.33
C VAL A 174 24.75 31.92 0.20
N ARG A 175 24.98 32.35 -1.06
CA ARG A 175 24.48 31.62 -2.24
C ARG A 175 25.10 30.24 -2.40
N LEU A 176 26.34 30.03 -2.04
CA LEU A 176 27.03 28.73 -2.12
C LEU A 176 26.68 27.80 -0.96
N ALA A 177 26.21 28.32 0.16
CA ALA A 177 25.82 27.57 1.34
C ALA A 177 24.33 27.14 1.33
N ALA A 178 23.50 27.77 0.52
CA ALA A 178 22.08 27.44 0.34
C ALA A 178 21.87 26.31 -0.67
#